data_53b031ffacd8562aebb4f8753d0f0d46
#
_entry.id   53b031ffacd8562aebb4f8753d0f0d46
#
_cell.length_a   1.000
_cell.length_b   1.000
_cell.length_c   1.000
_cell.angle_alpha   90.00
_cell.angle_beta   90.00
_cell.angle_gamma   90.00
#
_symmetry.space_group_name_H-M   'P 1'
#
loop_
_entity.id
_entity.type
_entity.pdbx_description
1 polymer ?
#
loop_
_entity_poly.entity_id
_entity_poly.type
_entity_poly.pdbx_seq_one_letter_code
_entity_poly.pdbx_strand_id
1 'polypeptide(L)'
;MKAYVTAEFSQEALAELKNLLNDEVVYESWRDTSNLYFNDEDLIQKIMEIGAEIFICEGDNVKKTVLENVDLKIIGSTRGDPNNIDLETATAKGIPVLFAPNRNTVSVAELTVGLILSLARKLHSIERILHTENEFEVNDFSDYIKYYNQFKGFELQGKTVGIVGLGRIGFTVAKLLLPFRVKFLVYDPYVDTSRLNAIQGEEVELNTLMAKSDIVTVHCPPTDETDDMIGEEQIALMQKHSMFINTARASITDEDALLDALIEKKIAGAALDVFSVEPVDQDNEFLELDNVIVTPHVGGDTYDTNHRHAMMMVEGINKILNKQIPDNIKNPEVLEGYSGADVEFDKSQEFEDIQLSLHHYSGKIQQIIDICIEMIEKGYIIGTAGNVSARVKLPNGEDAFLVTPSSVKYDEMDIEDIVLINGEGETILGRRNPTSEKRLHLAIYNEREDIKAIVHSHATYSTALSIARMSIGPIVDEVIPFIGGCEVAEFGMAGTDEIAENAVKALGDNLAVFIANHGNVACGATLDQAWTVCQQVEMAAMIQYKASLLGTIYAISEEAEEAEREIYDIMKDMNL
;
A
#
# COMPACT_ATOMS: atom_id res chain seq x y z
N MET A 1 11.39 14.41 -29.89
CA MET A 1 12.02 13.08 -29.71
C MET A 1 11.06 12.01 -30.20
N LYS A 2 11.54 10.99 -30.86
CA LYS A 2 10.72 9.88 -31.36
C LYS A 2 10.80 8.69 -30.41
N ALA A 3 9.66 8.12 -30.05
CA ALA A 3 9.60 6.96 -29.17
C ALA A 3 9.26 5.68 -29.93
N TYR A 4 9.88 4.58 -29.52
CA TYR A 4 9.51 3.22 -29.88
C TYR A 4 9.05 2.49 -28.60
N VAL A 5 7.85 1.91 -28.63
CA VAL A 5 7.22 1.29 -27.48
C VAL A 5 6.84 -0.15 -27.83
N THR A 6 7.48 -1.10 -27.17
CA THR A 6 7.18 -2.54 -27.26
C THR A 6 6.43 -3.07 -26.03
N ALA A 7 6.48 -2.33 -24.92
CA ALA A 7 5.69 -2.63 -23.73
C ALA A 7 4.19 -2.45 -23.99
N GLU A 8 3.37 -3.18 -23.25
CA GLU A 8 1.92 -3.01 -23.34
C GLU A 8 1.48 -1.71 -22.67
N PHE A 9 0.74 -0.90 -23.42
CA PHE A 9 0.20 0.39 -22.96
C PHE A 9 -1.33 0.39 -23.06
N SER A 10 -2.00 0.99 -22.06
CA SER A 10 -3.40 1.32 -22.21
C SER A 10 -3.59 2.37 -23.32
N GLN A 11 -4.78 2.39 -23.94
CA GLN A 11 -5.08 3.37 -24.99
C GLN A 11 -4.97 4.81 -24.49
N GLU A 12 -5.32 5.06 -23.24
CA GLU A 12 -5.23 6.37 -22.58
C GLU A 12 -3.78 6.80 -22.43
N ALA A 13 -2.92 5.95 -21.83
CA ALA A 13 -1.50 6.25 -21.67
C ALA A 13 -0.78 6.43 -23.02
N LEU A 14 -1.15 5.65 -24.03
CA LEU A 14 -0.60 5.81 -25.38
C LEU A 14 -1.02 7.15 -26.01
N ALA A 15 -2.26 7.58 -25.80
CA ALA A 15 -2.73 8.88 -26.26
C ALA A 15 -1.98 10.03 -25.57
N GLU A 16 -1.76 9.92 -24.26
CA GLU A 16 -0.98 10.92 -23.51
C GLU A 16 0.47 10.97 -23.97
N LEU A 17 1.12 9.81 -24.19
CA LEU A 17 2.49 9.76 -24.72
C LEU A 17 2.58 10.40 -26.12
N LYS A 18 1.60 10.13 -27.00
CA LYS A 18 1.52 10.77 -28.32
C LYS A 18 1.35 12.28 -28.22
N ASN A 19 0.49 12.75 -27.34
CA ASN A 19 0.33 14.19 -27.11
C ASN A 19 1.63 14.82 -26.61
N LEU A 20 2.30 14.18 -25.66
CA LEU A 20 3.57 14.65 -25.09
C LEU A 20 4.68 14.76 -26.15
N LEU A 21 4.74 13.81 -27.09
CA LEU A 21 5.79 13.71 -28.10
C LEU A 21 5.36 14.19 -29.50
N ASN A 22 4.23 14.92 -29.62
CA ASN A 22 3.69 15.43 -30.88
C ASN A 22 3.47 14.34 -31.96
N ASP A 23 2.85 13.23 -31.56
CA ASP A 23 2.57 12.04 -32.39
C ASP A 23 3.82 11.26 -32.89
N GLU A 24 5.01 11.59 -32.46
CA GLU A 24 6.24 10.88 -32.80
C GLU A 24 6.42 9.58 -31.99
N VAL A 25 5.41 8.68 -32.00
CA VAL A 25 5.39 7.41 -31.28
C VAL A 25 5.07 6.25 -32.21
N VAL A 26 5.98 5.28 -32.28
CA VAL A 26 5.76 3.97 -32.90
C VAL A 26 5.42 2.97 -31.81
N TYR A 27 4.22 2.40 -31.84
CA TYR A 27 3.72 1.44 -30.88
C TYR A 27 3.55 0.08 -31.54
N GLU A 28 4.30 -0.91 -31.07
CA GLU A 28 4.27 -2.31 -31.50
C GLU A 28 4.35 -3.19 -30.26
N SER A 29 3.24 -3.32 -29.51
CA SER A 29 3.20 -4.16 -28.31
C SER A 29 3.69 -5.58 -28.61
N TRP A 30 4.50 -6.14 -27.71
CA TRP A 30 4.96 -7.52 -27.81
C TRP A 30 3.79 -8.53 -27.86
N ARG A 31 2.64 -8.20 -27.27
CA ARG A 31 1.43 -9.03 -27.35
C ARG A 31 0.80 -9.02 -28.74
N ASP A 32 0.69 -7.83 -29.33
CA ASP A 32 0.07 -7.69 -30.67
C ASP A 32 0.95 -8.29 -31.76
N THR A 33 2.27 -8.12 -31.62
CA THR A 33 3.26 -8.59 -32.58
C THR A 33 3.72 -10.01 -32.33
N SER A 34 3.49 -10.57 -31.13
CA SER A 34 4.05 -11.84 -30.65
C SER A 34 5.57 -11.88 -30.75
N ASN A 35 6.23 -10.73 -30.56
CA ASN A 35 7.66 -10.58 -30.71
C ASN A 35 8.29 -9.89 -29.51
N LEU A 36 9.36 -10.50 -28.99
CA LEU A 36 10.28 -9.93 -28.00
C LEU A 36 11.70 -9.94 -28.57
N TYR A 37 12.40 -8.83 -28.43
CA TYR A 37 13.78 -8.73 -28.93
C TYR A 37 14.76 -9.29 -27.90
N PHE A 38 15.07 -10.60 -28.04
CA PHE A 38 16.13 -11.26 -27.27
C PHE A 38 17.49 -11.19 -27.99
N ASN A 39 17.47 -10.96 -29.32
CA ASN A 39 18.65 -10.78 -30.15
C ASN A 39 19.00 -9.30 -30.28
N ASP A 40 20.23 -8.94 -29.88
CA ASP A 40 20.72 -7.56 -29.90
C ASP A 40 20.70 -6.94 -31.31
N GLU A 41 21.06 -7.71 -32.35
CA GLU A 41 21.13 -7.21 -33.74
C GLU A 41 19.77 -6.77 -34.26
N ASP A 42 18.72 -7.58 -34.01
CA ASP A 42 17.36 -7.29 -34.46
C ASP A 42 16.81 -6.02 -33.76
N LEU A 43 17.07 -5.88 -32.47
CA LEU A 43 16.65 -4.69 -31.70
C LEU A 43 17.40 -3.43 -32.19
N ILE A 44 18.70 -3.52 -32.40
CA ILE A 44 19.53 -2.42 -32.96
C ILE A 44 18.97 -1.98 -34.30
N GLN A 45 18.76 -2.93 -35.22
CA GLN A 45 18.24 -2.64 -36.55
C GLN A 45 16.88 -1.94 -36.48
N LYS A 46 15.97 -2.41 -35.62
CA LYS A 46 14.64 -1.84 -35.49
C LYS A 46 14.66 -0.42 -34.89
N ILE A 47 15.44 -0.18 -33.84
CA ILE A 47 15.61 1.15 -33.25
C ILE A 47 16.17 2.14 -34.28
N MET A 48 17.17 1.71 -35.06
CA MET A 48 17.78 2.54 -36.10
C MET A 48 16.82 2.82 -37.27
N GLU A 49 16.05 1.81 -37.73
CA GLU A 49 15.05 1.96 -38.79
C GLU A 49 13.97 2.98 -38.40
N ILE A 50 13.49 2.92 -37.15
CA ILE A 50 12.51 3.86 -36.62
C ILE A 50 13.16 5.24 -36.39
N GLY A 51 14.44 5.28 -36.06
CA GLY A 51 15.11 6.48 -35.59
C GLY A 51 14.64 6.91 -34.19
N ALA A 52 14.44 5.92 -33.33
CA ALA A 52 13.93 6.16 -31.98
C ALA A 52 15.02 6.73 -31.06
N GLU A 53 14.67 7.75 -30.32
CA GLU A 53 15.49 8.37 -29.26
C GLU A 53 15.00 7.96 -27.87
N ILE A 54 13.74 7.49 -27.76
CA ILE A 54 13.14 6.95 -26.54
C ILE A 54 12.74 5.49 -26.84
N PHE A 55 13.16 4.57 -25.99
CA PHE A 55 12.75 3.17 -26.09
C PHE A 55 12.05 2.75 -24.79
N ILE A 56 10.82 2.23 -24.92
CA ILE A 56 10.03 1.75 -23.77
C ILE A 56 9.71 0.27 -23.98
N CYS A 57 10.20 -0.57 -23.07
CA CYS A 57 10.10 -2.02 -23.20
C CYS A 57 9.63 -2.69 -21.89
N GLU A 58 9.27 -3.96 -21.98
CA GLU A 58 8.95 -4.80 -20.83
C GLU A 58 9.85 -6.04 -20.76
N GLY A 59 9.83 -6.89 -21.79
CA GLY A 59 10.56 -8.14 -21.86
C GLY A 59 11.82 -8.10 -22.71
N ASP A 60 12.00 -7.07 -23.52
CA ASP A 60 13.15 -6.95 -24.43
C ASP A 60 14.45 -6.71 -23.65
N ASN A 61 15.54 -7.33 -24.12
CA ASN A 61 16.85 -7.21 -23.50
C ASN A 61 17.64 -6.04 -24.10
N VAL A 62 17.87 -5.00 -23.31
CA VAL A 62 18.70 -3.84 -23.72
C VAL A 62 20.08 -3.98 -23.12
N LYS A 63 20.91 -4.82 -23.74
CA LYS A 63 22.26 -5.11 -23.30
C LYS A 63 23.26 -4.05 -23.74
N LYS A 64 24.49 -4.17 -23.23
CA LYS A 64 25.61 -3.30 -23.58
C LYS A 64 25.77 -3.14 -25.09
N THR A 65 25.72 -4.23 -25.87
CA THR A 65 25.84 -4.21 -27.34
C THR A 65 24.80 -3.32 -27.99
N VAL A 66 23.54 -3.39 -27.51
CA VAL A 66 22.46 -2.52 -28.02
C VAL A 66 22.81 -1.06 -27.72
N LEU A 67 23.10 -0.74 -26.49
CA LEU A 67 23.37 0.63 -26.05
C LEU A 67 24.59 1.26 -26.75
N GLU A 68 25.61 0.48 -27.10
CA GLU A 68 26.79 0.96 -27.82
C GLU A 68 26.50 1.29 -29.30
N ASN A 69 25.45 0.72 -29.90
CA ASN A 69 25.15 0.84 -31.33
C ASN A 69 23.92 1.69 -31.66
N VAL A 70 23.19 2.20 -30.66
CA VAL A 70 22.03 3.09 -30.86
C VAL A 70 22.21 4.42 -30.10
N ASP A 71 21.52 5.47 -30.57
CA ASP A 71 21.55 6.80 -29.94
C ASP A 71 20.27 7.09 -29.16
N LEU A 72 20.02 6.27 -28.11
CA LEU A 72 18.90 6.50 -27.21
C LEU A 72 19.21 7.63 -26.22
N LYS A 73 18.19 8.42 -25.90
CA LYS A 73 18.21 9.51 -24.93
C LYS A 73 17.50 9.15 -23.64
N ILE A 74 16.44 8.35 -23.72
CA ILE A 74 15.67 7.88 -22.56
C ILE A 74 15.34 6.41 -22.78
N ILE A 75 15.44 5.61 -21.72
CA ILE A 75 14.97 4.22 -21.71
C ILE A 75 13.92 4.08 -20.61
N GLY A 76 12.78 3.46 -20.94
CA GLY A 76 11.75 3.07 -20.00
C GLY A 76 11.62 1.56 -19.95
N SER A 77 11.72 0.98 -18.75
CA SER A 77 11.34 -0.40 -18.50
C SER A 77 10.06 -0.41 -17.67
N THR A 78 9.00 -1.02 -18.20
CA THR A 78 7.75 -1.14 -17.45
C THR A 78 7.81 -2.19 -16.35
N ARG A 79 8.99 -2.74 -16.04
CA ARG A 79 9.23 -3.69 -14.95
C ARG A 79 9.39 -2.97 -13.61
N GLY A 80 9.08 -3.68 -12.53
CA GLY A 80 9.30 -3.19 -11.15
C GLY A 80 10.78 -3.05 -10.78
N ASP A 81 11.65 -3.85 -11.43
CA ASP A 81 13.11 -3.71 -11.43
C ASP A 81 13.59 -3.93 -12.88
N PRO A 82 14.35 -2.97 -13.45
CA PRO A 82 14.73 -2.98 -14.87
C PRO A 82 15.94 -3.91 -15.13
N ASN A 83 15.90 -5.15 -14.69
CA ASN A 83 16.97 -6.14 -14.84
C ASN A 83 17.21 -6.60 -16.29
N ASN A 84 16.34 -6.18 -17.22
CA ASN A 84 16.49 -6.35 -18.65
C ASN A 84 17.33 -5.24 -19.32
N ILE A 85 17.76 -4.23 -18.57
CA ILE A 85 18.55 -3.10 -19.06
C ILE A 85 19.97 -3.19 -18.49
N ASP A 86 21.00 -3.03 -19.31
CA ASP A 86 22.39 -2.84 -18.84
C ASP A 86 22.54 -1.44 -18.25
N LEU A 87 22.26 -1.35 -16.94
CA LEU A 87 22.22 -0.09 -16.22
C LEU A 87 23.61 0.59 -16.15
N GLU A 88 24.68 -0.19 -16.05
CA GLU A 88 26.06 0.35 -15.99
C GLU A 88 26.40 1.08 -17.30
N THR A 89 26.13 0.45 -18.44
CA THR A 89 26.38 1.06 -19.75
C THR A 89 25.45 2.25 -20.00
N ALA A 90 24.16 2.15 -19.63
CA ALA A 90 23.23 3.29 -19.76
C ALA A 90 23.71 4.49 -18.96
N THR A 91 24.11 4.27 -17.70
CA THR A 91 24.66 5.32 -16.82
C THR A 91 25.94 5.93 -17.38
N ALA A 92 26.90 5.11 -17.84
CA ALA A 92 28.15 5.59 -18.44
C ALA A 92 27.93 6.44 -19.71
N LYS A 93 26.81 6.20 -20.43
CA LYS A 93 26.42 6.98 -21.60
C LYS A 93 25.53 8.19 -21.27
N GLY A 94 25.21 8.39 -20.02
CA GLY A 94 24.32 9.48 -19.59
C GLY A 94 22.86 9.28 -20.02
N ILE A 95 22.39 8.04 -20.15
CA ILE A 95 21.02 7.71 -20.57
C ILE A 95 20.18 7.43 -19.31
N PRO A 96 19.16 8.25 -19.00
CA PRO A 96 18.26 7.99 -17.90
C PRO A 96 17.41 6.74 -18.15
N VAL A 97 17.29 5.89 -17.11
CA VAL A 97 16.52 4.66 -17.12
C VAL A 97 15.34 4.78 -16.16
N LEU A 98 14.14 4.88 -16.72
CA LEU A 98 12.87 4.86 -15.98
C LEU A 98 12.45 3.40 -15.71
N PHE A 99 11.77 3.17 -14.60
CA PHE A 99 11.22 1.87 -14.23
C PHE A 99 9.85 2.02 -13.58
N ALA A 100 9.12 0.92 -13.35
CA ALA A 100 7.76 0.97 -12.81
C ALA A 100 7.66 0.25 -11.45
N PRO A 101 8.15 0.86 -10.37
CA PRO A 101 8.12 0.25 -9.05
C PRO A 101 6.67 0.02 -8.59
N ASN A 102 6.42 -1.12 -7.94
CA ASN A 102 5.13 -1.48 -7.32
C ASN A 102 3.92 -1.59 -8.27
N ARG A 103 4.14 -1.58 -9.57
CA ARG A 103 3.08 -1.58 -10.60
C ARG A 103 2.02 -2.67 -10.40
N ASN A 104 2.41 -3.83 -9.88
CA ASN A 104 1.60 -5.05 -9.79
C ASN A 104 1.24 -5.46 -8.34
N THR A 105 1.49 -4.63 -7.34
CA THR A 105 1.27 -4.99 -5.93
C THR A 105 -0.19 -5.41 -5.67
N VAL A 106 -1.14 -4.62 -6.15
CA VAL A 106 -2.58 -4.89 -5.96
C VAL A 106 -3.00 -6.13 -6.75
N SER A 107 -2.63 -6.23 -8.01
CA SER A 107 -3.04 -7.36 -8.87
C SER A 107 -2.55 -8.72 -8.33
N VAL A 108 -1.28 -8.81 -7.92
CA VAL A 108 -0.74 -10.05 -7.32
C VAL A 108 -1.45 -10.38 -6.00
N ALA A 109 -1.73 -9.36 -5.17
CA ALA A 109 -2.42 -9.58 -3.90
C ALA A 109 -3.86 -10.07 -4.12
N GLU A 110 -4.59 -9.51 -5.06
CA GLU A 110 -5.95 -9.93 -5.40
C GLU A 110 -5.98 -11.34 -5.98
N LEU A 111 -5.06 -11.68 -6.90
CA LEU A 111 -4.93 -13.05 -7.40
C LEU A 111 -4.64 -14.02 -6.26
N THR A 112 -3.71 -13.70 -5.35
CA THR A 112 -3.38 -14.53 -4.19
C THR A 112 -4.61 -14.83 -3.34
N VAL A 113 -5.40 -13.81 -3.01
CA VAL A 113 -6.66 -13.99 -2.24
C VAL A 113 -7.67 -14.81 -3.04
N GLY A 114 -7.80 -14.57 -4.34
CA GLY A 114 -8.65 -15.37 -5.24
C GLY A 114 -8.26 -16.85 -5.25
N LEU A 115 -6.97 -17.16 -5.32
CA LEU A 115 -6.43 -18.52 -5.26
C LEU A 115 -6.68 -19.18 -3.90
N ILE A 116 -6.46 -18.45 -2.79
CA ILE A 116 -6.79 -18.93 -1.44
C ILE A 116 -8.27 -19.32 -1.35
N LEU A 117 -9.17 -18.45 -1.78
CA LEU A 117 -10.61 -18.70 -1.74
C LEU A 117 -11.01 -19.85 -2.67
N SER A 118 -10.41 -19.94 -3.86
CA SER A 118 -10.67 -21.02 -4.82
C SER A 118 -10.27 -22.38 -4.26
N LEU A 119 -9.11 -22.51 -3.61
CA LEU A 119 -8.68 -23.73 -2.93
C LEU A 119 -9.57 -24.06 -1.74
N ALA A 120 -9.79 -23.10 -0.84
CA ALA A 120 -10.59 -23.27 0.37
C ALA A 120 -12.02 -23.75 0.06
N ARG A 121 -12.61 -23.27 -1.03
CA ARG A 121 -13.97 -23.61 -1.46
C ARG A 121 -14.01 -24.63 -2.59
N LYS A 122 -12.85 -25.17 -3.02
CA LYS A 122 -12.68 -26.16 -4.10
C LYS A 122 -13.33 -25.73 -5.44
N LEU A 123 -13.33 -24.42 -5.74
CA LEU A 123 -14.01 -23.89 -6.92
C LEU A 123 -13.43 -24.47 -8.22
N HIS A 124 -12.10 -24.59 -8.31
CA HIS A 124 -11.40 -25.17 -9.45
C HIS A 124 -11.78 -26.64 -9.72
N SER A 125 -11.90 -27.46 -8.65
CA SER A 125 -12.30 -28.87 -8.77
C SER A 125 -13.77 -29.01 -9.16
N ILE A 126 -14.64 -28.16 -8.62
CA ILE A 126 -16.07 -28.14 -8.95
C ILE A 126 -16.25 -27.78 -10.42
N GLU A 127 -15.63 -26.69 -10.85
CA GLU A 127 -15.71 -26.20 -12.22
C GLU A 127 -15.24 -27.27 -13.22
N ARG A 128 -14.05 -27.85 -12.98
CA ARG A 128 -13.50 -28.91 -13.83
C ARG A 128 -14.44 -30.10 -13.98
N ILE A 129 -14.95 -30.66 -12.88
CA ILE A 129 -15.84 -31.85 -12.91
C ILE A 129 -17.15 -31.53 -13.63
N LEU A 130 -17.73 -30.35 -13.41
CA LEU A 130 -19.00 -29.96 -14.05
C LEU A 130 -18.87 -29.71 -15.56
N HIS A 131 -17.70 -29.34 -16.04
CA HIS A 131 -17.45 -29.06 -17.46
C HIS A 131 -16.79 -30.22 -18.23
N THR A 132 -16.26 -31.24 -17.53
CA THR A 132 -15.69 -32.41 -18.20
C THR A 132 -16.80 -33.39 -18.58
N GLU A 133 -16.86 -33.77 -19.87
CA GLU A 133 -17.87 -34.73 -20.35
C GLU A 133 -17.78 -36.06 -19.58
N ASN A 134 -18.92 -36.55 -19.11
CA ASN A 134 -19.10 -37.81 -18.39
C ASN A 134 -18.45 -37.90 -16.99
N GLU A 135 -17.91 -36.84 -16.44
CA GLU A 135 -17.42 -36.86 -15.06
C GLU A 135 -18.51 -36.51 -14.02
N PHE A 136 -19.50 -35.70 -14.42
CA PHE A 136 -20.61 -35.33 -13.53
C PHE A 136 -21.89 -36.04 -13.95
N GLU A 137 -22.23 -37.15 -13.27
CA GLU A 137 -23.48 -37.87 -13.45
C GLU A 137 -24.22 -37.96 -12.11
N VAL A 138 -25.45 -37.50 -12.10
CA VAL A 138 -26.36 -37.62 -10.95
C VAL A 138 -27.58 -38.43 -11.38
N ASN A 139 -27.59 -39.72 -11.05
CA ASN A 139 -28.69 -40.63 -11.36
C ASN A 139 -29.71 -40.74 -10.22
N ASP A 140 -29.25 -40.56 -9.00
CA ASP A 140 -30.07 -40.60 -7.80
C ASP A 140 -29.54 -39.67 -6.69
N PHE A 141 -30.24 -39.67 -5.55
CA PHE A 141 -29.88 -38.87 -4.38
C PHE A 141 -28.55 -39.28 -3.74
N SER A 142 -28.12 -40.53 -3.91
CA SER A 142 -26.82 -41.01 -3.42
C SER A 142 -25.67 -40.39 -4.17
N ASP A 143 -25.78 -40.29 -5.51
CA ASP A 143 -24.80 -39.60 -6.34
C ASP A 143 -24.70 -38.10 -5.96
N TYR A 144 -25.87 -37.46 -5.74
CA TYR A 144 -25.89 -36.08 -5.28
C TYR A 144 -25.14 -35.90 -3.95
N ILE A 145 -25.38 -36.78 -2.95
CA ILE A 145 -24.69 -36.75 -1.65
C ILE A 145 -23.17 -36.95 -1.82
N LYS A 146 -22.75 -37.83 -2.73
CA LYS A 146 -21.34 -38.09 -3.03
C LYS A 146 -20.65 -36.79 -3.47
N TYR A 147 -21.21 -36.08 -4.46
CA TYR A 147 -20.66 -34.81 -4.94
C TYR A 147 -20.72 -33.72 -3.86
N TYR A 148 -21.80 -33.64 -3.09
CA TYR A 148 -21.95 -32.70 -1.99
C TYR A 148 -20.84 -32.87 -0.93
N ASN A 149 -20.44 -34.10 -0.65
CA ASN A 149 -19.34 -34.39 0.26
C ASN A 149 -17.98 -34.14 -0.39
N GLN A 150 -17.80 -34.46 -1.67
CA GLN A 150 -16.55 -34.24 -2.41
C GLN A 150 -16.21 -32.76 -2.52
N PHE A 151 -17.21 -31.92 -2.78
CA PHE A 151 -17.05 -30.47 -2.95
C PHE A 151 -17.06 -29.68 -1.64
N LYS A 152 -17.14 -30.35 -0.51
CA LYS A 152 -17.14 -29.69 0.79
C LYS A 152 -15.81 -29.00 1.05
N GLY A 153 -15.85 -27.64 1.09
CA GLY A 153 -14.73 -26.77 1.46
C GLY A 153 -14.78 -26.33 2.92
N PHE A 154 -13.98 -25.34 3.26
CA PHE A 154 -13.94 -24.72 4.60
C PHE A 154 -14.00 -23.19 4.50
N GLU A 155 -14.29 -22.54 5.63
CA GLU A 155 -14.33 -21.09 5.79
C GLU A 155 -12.98 -20.58 6.30
N LEU A 156 -12.61 -19.35 5.91
CA LEU A 156 -11.35 -18.74 6.36
C LEU A 156 -11.41 -18.24 7.80
N GLN A 157 -12.61 -17.91 8.31
CA GLN A 157 -12.76 -17.36 9.66
C GLN A 157 -12.10 -18.24 10.72
N GLY A 158 -11.23 -17.64 11.51
CA GLY A 158 -10.49 -18.32 12.59
C GLY A 158 -9.32 -19.19 12.12
N LYS A 159 -9.04 -19.24 10.80
CA LYS A 159 -7.88 -19.93 10.23
C LYS A 159 -6.60 -19.14 10.47
N THR A 160 -5.47 -19.83 10.45
CA THR A 160 -4.15 -19.24 10.55
C THR A 160 -3.52 -19.16 9.16
N VAL A 161 -3.17 -17.95 8.76
CA VAL A 161 -2.46 -17.67 7.50
C VAL A 161 -1.00 -17.34 7.84
N GLY A 162 -0.08 -18.17 7.35
CA GLY A 162 1.35 -17.96 7.42
C GLY A 162 1.82 -17.15 6.21
N ILE A 163 2.41 -16.00 6.43
CA ILE A 163 2.94 -15.12 5.40
C ILE A 163 4.46 -15.17 5.43
N VAL A 164 5.06 -15.67 4.36
CA VAL A 164 6.51 -15.69 4.17
C VAL A 164 6.89 -14.45 3.36
N GLY A 165 7.40 -13.43 4.06
CA GLY A 165 7.69 -12.09 3.51
C GLY A 165 6.53 -11.11 3.67
N LEU A 166 6.63 -10.17 4.64
CA LEU A 166 5.66 -9.09 4.87
C LEU A 166 6.07 -7.80 4.13
N GLY A 167 6.58 -7.96 2.91
CA GLY A 167 6.83 -6.86 1.99
C GLY A 167 5.53 -6.19 1.53
N ARG A 168 5.58 -5.43 0.44
CA ARG A 168 4.41 -4.72 -0.09
C ARG A 168 3.26 -5.65 -0.48
N ILE A 169 3.57 -6.74 -1.20
CA ILE A 169 2.55 -7.72 -1.65
C ILE A 169 2.00 -8.48 -0.45
N GLY A 170 2.87 -9.08 0.40
CA GLY A 170 2.43 -9.84 1.58
C GLY A 170 1.57 -9.02 2.54
N PHE A 171 1.93 -7.76 2.76
CA PHE A 171 1.13 -6.84 3.57
C PHE A 171 -0.23 -6.53 2.93
N THR A 172 -0.27 -6.31 1.61
CA THR A 172 -1.54 -6.07 0.90
C THR A 172 -2.44 -7.31 0.94
N VAL A 173 -1.87 -8.52 0.76
CA VAL A 173 -2.60 -9.80 0.95
C VAL A 173 -3.18 -9.90 2.36
N ALA A 174 -2.37 -9.59 3.38
CA ALA A 174 -2.84 -9.60 4.77
C ALA A 174 -4.00 -8.62 4.98
N LYS A 175 -3.90 -7.39 4.48
CA LYS A 175 -4.97 -6.38 4.56
C LYS A 175 -6.27 -6.87 3.89
N LEU A 176 -6.19 -7.47 2.72
CA LEU A 176 -7.36 -8.03 2.02
C LEU A 176 -7.98 -9.22 2.77
N LEU A 177 -7.20 -9.92 3.60
CA LEU A 177 -7.67 -11.06 4.39
C LEU A 177 -8.19 -10.67 5.79
N LEU A 178 -7.91 -9.47 6.31
CA LEU A 178 -8.41 -9.00 7.61
C LEU A 178 -9.93 -9.15 7.78
N PRO A 179 -10.79 -8.79 6.80
CA PRO A 179 -12.24 -8.93 6.93
C PRO A 179 -12.71 -10.38 7.11
N PHE A 180 -11.91 -11.37 6.70
CA PHE A 180 -12.20 -12.79 6.92
C PHE A 180 -11.89 -13.27 8.34
N ARG A 181 -11.35 -12.39 9.21
CA ARG A 181 -11.04 -12.70 10.62
C ARG A 181 -10.11 -13.90 10.78
N VAL A 182 -9.08 -13.95 9.94
CA VAL A 182 -7.97 -14.90 10.04
C VAL A 182 -6.97 -14.45 11.10
N LYS A 183 -6.07 -15.35 11.51
CA LYS A 183 -4.89 -15.04 12.32
C LYS A 183 -3.66 -15.03 11.42
N PHE A 184 -2.72 -14.14 11.66
CA PHE A 184 -1.50 -14.06 10.87
C PHE A 184 -0.28 -14.52 11.67
N LEU A 185 0.49 -15.45 11.09
CA LEU A 185 1.87 -15.74 11.46
C LEU A 185 2.77 -15.20 10.35
N VAL A 186 3.83 -14.52 10.70
CA VAL A 186 4.72 -13.86 9.74
C VAL A 186 6.14 -14.34 9.94
N TYR A 187 6.80 -14.73 8.86
CA TYR A 187 8.24 -14.91 8.81
C TYR A 187 8.82 -13.90 7.81
N ASP A 188 9.57 -12.96 8.33
CA ASP A 188 10.31 -11.96 7.54
C ASP A 188 11.48 -11.45 8.39
N PRO A 189 12.74 -11.81 8.10
CA PRO A 189 13.90 -11.36 8.87
C PRO A 189 14.08 -9.82 8.90
N TYR A 190 13.42 -9.13 7.99
CA TYR A 190 13.47 -7.67 7.83
C TYR A 190 12.11 -7.01 8.08
N VAL A 191 11.26 -7.64 8.89
CA VAL A 191 9.88 -7.23 9.10
C VAL A 191 9.76 -5.78 9.58
N ASP A 192 8.90 -5.03 8.91
CA ASP A 192 8.47 -3.72 9.40
C ASP A 192 7.44 -3.92 10.52
N THR A 193 7.83 -3.59 11.74
CA THR A 193 7.01 -3.74 12.93
C THR A 193 5.67 -3.00 12.81
N SER A 194 5.62 -1.87 12.08
CA SER A 194 4.38 -1.12 11.87
C SER A 194 3.38 -1.92 11.02
N ARG A 195 3.85 -2.60 9.97
CA ARG A 195 3.03 -3.49 9.15
C ARG A 195 2.54 -4.70 9.92
N LEU A 196 3.44 -5.29 10.73
CA LEU A 196 3.09 -6.43 11.58
C LEU A 196 1.97 -6.08 12.56
N ASN A 197 2.08 -4.93 13.22
CA ASN A 197 1.06 -4.43 14.15
C ASN A 197 -0.27 -4.11 13.44
N ALA A 198 -0.22 -3.50 12.26
CA ALA A 198 -1.42 -3.13 11.50
C ALA A 198 -2.30 -4.34 11.12
N ILE A 199 -1.70 -5.51 10.97
CA ILE A 199 -2.44 -6.76 10.71
C ILE A 199 -2.65 -7.61 11.98
N GLN A 200 -2.22 -7.14 13.14
CA GLN A 200 -2.19 -7.90 14.39
C GLN A 200 -1.49 -9.27 14.23
N GLY A 201 -0.39 -9.28 13.45
CA GLY A 201 0.38 -10.47 13.12
C GLY A 201 1.36 -10.83 14.23
N GLU A 202 1.71 -12.12 14.33
CA GLU A 202 2.74 -12.66 15.19
C GLU A 202 3.97 -13.03 14.35
N GLU A 203 5.14 -12.42 14.65
CA GLU A 203 6.40 -12.81 14.04
C GLU A 203 6.87 -14.15 14.61
N VAL A 204 7.24 -15.08 13.75
CA VAL A 204 7.68 -16.42 14.13
C VAL A 204 8.78 -16.93 13.22
N GLU A 205 9.54 -17.93 13.67
CA GLU A 205 10.48 -18.67 12.83
C GLU A 205 9.77 -19.45 11.73
N LEU A 206 10.43 -19.63 10.56
CA LEU A 206 9.86 -20.28 9.37
C LEU A 206 9.27 -21.66 9.71
N ASN A 207 10.00 -22.51 10.44
CA ASN A 207 9.52 -23.83 10.81
C ASN A 207 8.25 -23.78 11.69
N THR A 208 8.12 -22.77 12.53
CA THR A 208 6.92 -22.55 13.35
C THR A 208 5.73 -22.12 12.48
N LEU A 209 5.97 -21.23 11.52
CA LEU A 209 4.96 -20.80 10.55
C LEU A 209 4.44 -22.00 9.76
N MET A 210 5.34 -22.80 9.17
CA MET A 210 4.99 -24.00 8.39
C MET A 210 4.14 -24.99 9.19
N ALA A 211 4.54 -25.25 10.45
CA ALA A 211 3.87 -26.24 11.32
C ALA A 211 2.49 -25.78 11.83
N LYS A 212 2.23 -24.47 11.96
CA LYS A 212 1.02 -23.94 12.61
C LYS A 212 0.00 -23.33 11.65
N SER A 213 0.37 -23.10 10.40
CA SER A 213 -0.52 -22.42 9.44
C SER A 213 -1.48 -23.40 8.77
N ASP A 214 -2.73 -22.98 8.63
CA ASP A 214 -3.71 -23.63 7.75
C ASP A 214 -3.45 -23.27 6.27
N ILE A 215 -2.90 -22.08 6.03
CA ILE A 215 -2.58 -21.55 4.71
C ILE A 215 -1.20 -20.92 4.78
N VAL A 216 -0.28 -21.33 3.91
CA VAL A 216 1.04 -20.71 3.76
C VAL A 216 1.07 -19.97 2.44
N THR A 217 1.49 -18.70 2.43
CA THR A 217 1.60 -17.90 1.22
C THR A 217 2.94 -17.17 1.15
N VAL A 218 3.60 -17.22 -0.02
CA VAL A 218 4.97 -16.77 -0.23
C VAL A 218 4.99 -15.44 -0.98
N HIS A 219 5.72 -14.43 -0.42
CA HIS A 219 5.80 -13.06 -0.95
C HIS A 219 7.19 -12.43 -0.79
N CYS A 220 8.22 -13.20 -0.47
CA CYS A 220 9.59 -12.72 -0.43
C CYS A 220 10.23 -12.66 -1.83
N PRO A 221 11.26 -11.81 -2.06
CA PRO A 221 12.01 -11.80 -3.31
C PRO A 221 12.94 -13.02 -3.43
N PRO A 222 13.33 -13.43 -4.65
CA PRO A 222 14.39 -14.42 -4.84
C PRO A 222 15.75 -13.78 -4.53
N THR A 223 16.49 -14.36 -3.61
CA THR A 223 17.86 -13.98 -3.21
C THR A 223 18.62 -15.24 -2.85
N ASP A 224 19.94 -15.14 -2.67
CA ASP A 224 20.74 -16.27 -2.20
C ASP A 224 20.26 -16.83 -0.84
N GLU A 225 19.60 -16.00 -0.02
CA GLU A 225 19.05 -16.40 1.29
C GLU A 225 17.68 -17.10 1.18
N THR A 226 16.95 -16.86 0.10
CA THR A 226 15.59 -17.38 -0.09
C THR A 226 15.53 -18.49 -1.14
N ASP A 227 16.64 -18.80 -1.82
CA ASP A 227 16.72 -19.87 -2.79
C ASP A 227 16.56 -21.24 -2.08
N ASP A 228 15.60 -22.06 -2.55
CA ASP A 228 15.19 -23.33 -1.91
C ASP A 228 14.90 -23.23 -0.39
N MET A 229 14.59 -22.04 0.09
CA MET A 229 14.33 -21.81 1.53
C MET A 229 13.19 -22.67 2.07
N ILE A 230 12.19 -22.98 1.25
CA ILE A 230 11.07 -23.87 1.57
C ILE A 230 11.33 -25.23 0.91
N GLY A 231 12.17 -26.02 1.53
CA GLY A 231 12.54 -27.36 1.06
C GLY A 231 11.72 -28.49 1.69
N GLU A 232 12.17 -29.73 1.49
CA GLU A 232 11.50 -30.93 1.99
C GLU A 232 11.23 -30.88 3.51
N GLU A 233 12.18 -30.36 4.30
CA GLU A 233 12.04 -30.24 5.76
C GLU A 233 10.87 -29.31 6.13
N GLN A 234 10.78 -28.15 5.51
CA GLN A 234 9.74 -27.16 5.77
C GLN A 234 8.36 -27.66 5.33
N ILE A 235 8.29 -28.26 4.15
CA ILE A 235 7.06 -28.84 3.61
C ILE A 235 6.56 -30.00 4.49
N ALA A 236 7.46 -30.84 4.99
CA ALA A 236 7.10 -31.95 5.88
C ALA A 236 6.50 -31.50 7.23
N LEU A 237 6.74 -30.24 7.66
CA LEU A 237 6.12 -29.67 8.86
C LEU A 237 4.66 -29.26 8.66
N MET A 238 4.24 -29.08 7.41
CA MET A 238 2.86 -28.64 7.11
C MET A 238 1.83 -29.70 7.55
N GLN A 239 0.67 -29.22 7.95
CA GLN A 239 -0.41 -30.11 8.39
C GLN A 239 -1.15 -30.67 7.17
N LYS A 240 -1.75 -31.85 7.32
CA LYS A 240 -2.47 -32.54 6.25
C LYS A 240 -3.60 -31.72 5.60
N HIS A 241 -4.16 -30.75 6.34
CA HIS A 241 -5.22 -29.88 5.85
C HIS A 241 -4.69 -28.53 5.35
N SER A 242 -3.39 -28.27 5.47
CA SER A 242 -2.80 -27.01 5.05
C SER A 242 -2.72 -26.87 3.53
N MET A 243 -2.79 -25.64 3.06
CA MET A 243 -2.65 -25.26 1.66
C MET A 243 -1.39 -24.40 1.47
N PHE A 244 -0.75 -24.54 0.33
CA PHE A 244 0.44 -23.78 -0.05
C PHE A 244 0.19 -22.89 -1.26
N ILE A 245 0.55 -21.62 -1.20
CA ILE A 245 0.35 -20.65 -2.27
C ILE A 245 1.68 -19.96 -2.60
N ASN A 246 2.10 -20.03 -3.88
CA ASN A 246 3.26 -19.31 -4.37
C ASN A 246 2.91 -18.46 -5.58
N THR A 247 2.87 -17.13 -5.37
CA THR A 247 2.72 -16.10 -6.41
C THR A 247 3.95 -15.19 -6.46
N ALA A 248 5.06 -15.61 -5.85
CA ALA A 248 6.32 -14.88 -5.80
C ALA A 248 7.31 -15.35 -6.87
N ARG A 249 8.11 -16.38 -6.56
CA ARG A 249 9.06 -17.01 -7.49
C ARG A 249 9.20 -18.49 -7.17
N ALA A 250 9.39 -19.30 -8.19
CA ALA A 250 9.55 -20.74 -8.06
C ALA A 250 10.78 -21.12 -7.23
N SER A 251 11.91 -20.45 -7.46
CA SER A 251 13.19 -20.73 -6.81
C SER A 251 13.19 -20.61 -5.27
N ILE A 252 12.13 -20.10 -4.66
CA ILE A 252 11.99 -20.03 -3.20
C ILE A 252 11.56 -21.38 -2.61
N THR A 253 11.03 -22.28 -3.44
CA THR A 253 10.41 -23.54 -3.03
C THR A 253 11.01 -24.69 -3.82
N ASP A 254 11.41 -25.74 -3.14
CA ASP A 254 11.73 -27.02 -3.78
C ASP A 254 10.46 -27.61 -4.41
N GLU A 255 10.35 -27.47 -5.75
CA GLU A 255 9.19 -27.94 -6.51
C GLU A 255 9.00 -29.46 -6.45
N ASP A 256 10.10 -30.24 -6.42
CA ASP A 256 10.04 -31.70 -6.36
C ASP A 256 9.47 -32.14 -5.01
N ALA A 257 9.95 -31.56 -3.92
CA ALA A 257 9.44 -31.85 -2.57
C ALA A 257 7.96 -31.42 -2.42
N LEU A 258 7.56 -30.31 -3.00
CA LEU A 258 6.16 -29.86 -3.00
C LEU A 258 5.27 -30.82 -3.81
N LEU A 259 5.73 -31.25 -4.99
CA LEU A 259 5.04 -32.20 -5.84
C LEU A 259 4.79 -33.53 -5.12
N ASP A 260 5.84 -34.10 -4.50
CA ASP A 260 5.74 -35.34 -3.72
C ASP A 260 4.72 -35.20 -2.57
N ALA A 261 4.75 -34.08 -1.85
CA ALA A 261 3.80 -33.83 -0.75
C ALA A 261 2.34 -33.74 -1.24
N LEU A 262 2.11 -33.22 -2.44
CA LEU A 262 0.78 -33.11 -3.06
C LEU A 262 0.27 -34.45 -3.58
N ILE A 263 1.13 -35.24 -4.25
CA ILE A 263 0.82 -36.58 -4.75
C ILE A 263 0.48 -37.51 -3.59
N GLU A 264 1.30 -37.49 -2.53
CA GLU A 264 1.10 -38.31 -1.33
C GLU A 264 -0.03 -37.77 -0.39
N LYS A 265 -0.61 -36.61 -0.73
CA LYS A 265 -1.66 -35.95 0.07
C LYS A 265 -1.21 -35.67 1.51
N LYS A 266 0.07 -35.33 1.67
CA LYS A 266 0.62 -34.84 2.94
C LYS A 266 0.06 -33.47 3.29
N ILE A 267 -0.23 -32.64 2.27
CA ILE A 267 -0.92 -31.37 2.37
C ILE A 267 -2.22 -31.39 1.54
N ALA A 268 -3.13 -30.47 1.81
CA ALA A 268 -4.46 -30.48 1.18
C ALA A 268 -4.45 -30.05 -0.29
N GLY A 269 -3.57 -29.14 -0.66
CA GLY A 269 -3.46 -28.62 -2.01
C GLY A 269 -2.50 -27.44 -2.13
N ALA A 270 -2.28 -26.99 -3.35
CA ALA A 270 -1.47 -25.81 -3.65
C ALA A 270 -2.08 -24.93 -4.75
N ALA A 271 -1.66 -23.66 -4.78
CA ALA A 271 -1.89 -22.77 -5.92
C ALA A 271 -0.57 -22.11 -6.32
N LEU A 272 -0.20 -22.27 -7.58
CA LEU A 272 1.09 -21.88 -8.12
C LEU A 272 0.88 -20.97 -9.33
N ASP A 273 1.41 -19.76 -9.27
CA ASP A 273 1.45 -18.81 -10.39
C ASP A 273 2.83 -18.77 -11.06
N VAL A 274 3.83 -19.42 -10.47
CA VAL A 274 5.24 -19.39 -10.89
C VAL A 274 5.83 -20.80 -10.93
N PHE A 275 6.72 -21.05 -11.91
CA PHE A 275 7.36 -22.35 -12.14
C PHE A 275 8.84 -22.17 -12.45
N SER A 276 9.66 -23.19 -12.18
CA SER A 276 11.09 -23.21 -12.51
C SER A 276 11.32 -23.15 -14.02
N VAL A 277 10.38 -23.69 -14.80
CA VAL A 277 10.36 -23.57 -16.27
C VAL A 277 9.12 -22.77 -16.68
N GLU A 278 9.36 -21.59 -17.26
CA GLU A 278 8.30 -20.70 -17.76
C GLU A 278 8.53 -20.37 -19.25
N PRO A 279 7.51 -20.45 -20.11
CA PRO A 279 6.11 -20.87 -19.82
C PRO A 279 6.04 -22.32 -19.31
N VAL A 280 5.03 -22.58 -18.45
CA VAL A 280 4.82 -23.94 -17.90
C VAL A 280 4.60 -24.96 -19.04
N ASP A 281 5.38 -26.04 -18.99
CA ASP A 281 5.30 -27.11 -20.00
C ASP A 281 3.98 -27.89 -19.86
N GLN A 282 3.48 -28.42 -21.02
CA GLN A 282 2.27 -29.24 -21.03
C GLN A 282 2.42 -30.55 -20.26
N ASP A 283 3.65 -31.02 -20.11
CA ASP A 283 3.99 -32.26 -19.38
C ASP A 283 4.32 -31.99 -17.89
N ASN A 284 4.10 -30.78 -17.40
CA ASN A 284 4.33 -30.44 -16.00
C ASN A 284 3.35 -31.22 -15.10
N GLU A 285 3.89 -32.01 -14.16
CA GLU A 285 3.13 -32.94 -13.32
C GLU A 285 2.10 -32.24 -12.40
N PHE A 286 2.31 -30.97 -12.03
CA PHE A 286 1.32 -30.19 -11.28
C PHE A 286 -0.01 -30.01 -12.02
N LEU A 287 0.00 -30.03 -13.36
CA LEU A 287 -1.21 -29.88 -14.20
C LEU A 287 -2.14 -31.09 -14.09
N GLU A 288 -1.62 -32.27 -13.72
CA GLU A 288 -2.39 -33.49 -13.57
C GLU A 288 -3.06 -33.62 -12.20
N LEU A 289 -2.69 -32.78 -11.24
CA LEU A 289 -3.16 -32.90 -9.85
C LEU A 289 -4.52 -32.21 -9.62
N ASP A 290 -5.44 -32.95 -9.00
CA ASP A 290 -6.80 -32.47 -8.66
C ASP A 290 -6.83 -31.43 -7.55
N ASN A 291 -5.79 -31.37 -6.74
CA ASN A 291 -5.66 -30.52 -5.57
C ASN A 291 -4.71 -29.33 -5.82
N VAL A 292 -4.39 -29.05 -7.07
CA VAL A 292 -3.52 -27.93 -7.45
C VAL A 292 -4.23 -26.98 -8.40
N ILE A 293 -4.07 -25.68 -8.18
CA ILE A 293 -4.42 -24.63 -9.13
C ILE A 293 -3.13 -24.11 -9.75
N VAL A 294 -3.08 -24.08 -11.06
CA VAL A 294 -1.95 -23.55 -11.85
C VAL A 294 -2.41 -22.33 -12.63
N THR A 295 -1.65 -21.25 -12.58
CA THR A 295 -1.81 -20.08 -13.43
C THR A 295 -0.47 -19.74 -14.09
N PRO A 296 -0.43 -19.29 -15.35
CA PRO A 296 0.82 -19.15 -16.12
C PRO A 296 1.50 -17.79 -15.88
N HIS A 297 1.87 -17.48 -14.64
CA HIS A 297 2.54 -16.26 -14.20
C HIS A 297 1.77 -14.97 -14.56
N VAL A 298 0.48 -14.95 -14.26
CA VAL A 298 -0.42 -13.84 -14.60
C VAL A 298 -0.73 -12.91 -13.41
N GLY A 299 -0.15 -13.15 -12.26
CA GLY A 299 -0.45 -12.36 -11.05
C GLY A 299 -0.22 -10.86 -11.20
N GLY A 300 0.78 -10.50 -11.99
CA GLY A 300 1.09 -9.10 -12.29
C GLY A 300 0.41 -8.54 -13.55
N ASP A 301 -0.38 -9.34 -14.25
CA ASP A 301 -0.86 -9.04 -15.59
C ASP A 301 -2.35 -8.67 -15.59
N THR A 302 -2.66 -7.39 -15.41
CA THR A 302 -4.01 -6.83 -15.46
C THR A 302 -4.04 -5.56 -16.31
N TYR A 303 -5.21 -5.20 -16.83
CA TYR A 303 -5.39 -3.92 -17.53
C TYR A 303 -4.97 -2.72 -16.68
N ASP A 304 -5.24 -2.78 -15.37
CA ASP A 304 -4.89 -1.72 -14.42
C ASP A 304 -3.38 -1.65 -14.20
N THR A 305 -2.69 -2.78 -14.13
CA THR A 305 -1.22 -2.81 -14.07
C THR A 305 -0.61 -2.22 -15.33
N ASN A 306 -1.14 -2.57 -16.51
CA ASN A 306 -0.67 -2.07 -17.80
C ASN A 306 -0.91 -0.56 -17.94
N HIS A 307 -2.05 -0.07 -17.48
CA HIS A 307 -2.32 1.36 -17.41
C HIS A 307 -1.35 2.06 -16.45
N ARG A 308 -1.19 1.54 -15.25
CA ARG A 308 -0.34 2.14 -14.19
C ARG A 308 1.11 2.25 -14.61
N HIS A 309 1.70 1.17 -15.13
CA HIS A 309 3.11 1.22 -15.55
C HIS A 309 3.32 2.11 -16.77
N ALA A 310 2.35 2.14 -17.69
CA ALA A 310 2.41 3.01 -18.85
C ALA A 310 2.37 4.49 -18.44
N MET A 311 1.47 4.86 -17.53
CA MET A 311 1.40 6.23 -16.98
C MET A 311 2.68 6.62 -16.26
N MET A 312 3.30 5.72 -15.48
CA MET A 312 4.61 5.98 -14.86
C MET A 312 5.69 6.31 -15.90
N MET A 313 5.67 5.66 -17.07
CA MET A 313 6.60 5.99 -18.17
C MET A 313 6.29 7.37 -18.77
N VAL A 314 5.02 7.67 -19.03
CA VAL A 314 4.58 8.98 -19.56
C VAL A 314 4.98 10.11 -18.62
N GLU A 315 4.67 9.98 -17.34
CA GLU A 315 4.99 10.97 -16.31
C GLU A 315 6.52 11.14 -16.15
N GLY A 316 7.26 10.04 -16.11
CA GLY A 316 8.71 10.08 -16.01
C GLY A 316 9.36 10.79 -17.21
N ILE A 317 8.92 10.51 -18.43
CA ILE A 317 9.39 11.19 -19.64
C ILE A 317 8.99 12.67 -19.59
N ASN A 318 7.75 12.99 -19.21
CA ASN A 318 7.30 14.38 -19.08
C ASN A 318 8.16 15.17 -18.10
N LYS A 319 8.50 14.60 -16.94
CA LYS A 319 9.40 15.22 -15.96
C LYS A 319 10.77 15.48 -16.57
N ILE A 320 11.39 14.50 -17.24
CA ILE A 320 12.70 14.70 -17.90
C ILE A 320 12.63 15.83 -18.94
N LEU A 321 11.60 15.84 -19.79
CA LEU A 321 11.43 16.89 -20.81
C LEU A 321 11.19 18.28 -20.23
N ASN A 322 10.62 18.36 -19.03
CA ASN A 322 10.37 19.61 -18.30
C ASN A 322 11.47 19.96 -17.28
N LYS A 323 12.65 19.31 -17.35
CA LYS A 323 13.81 19.53 -16.46
C LYS A 323 13.54 19.17 -14.99
N GLN A 324 12.64 18.23 -14.75
CA GLN A 324 12.33 17.72 -13.43
C GLN A 324 12.88 16.29 -13.28
N ILE A 325 13.26 15.93 -12.07
CA ILE A 325 13.76 14.59 -11.77
C ILE A 325 12.55 13.66 -11.57
N PRO A 326 12.47 12.54 -12.34
CA PRO A 326 11.40 11.55 -12.14
C PRO A 326 11.59 10.77 -10.82
N ASP A 327 10.49 10.46 -10.12
CA ASP A 327 10.52 9.61 -8.93
C ASP A 327 10.85 8.14 -9.26
N ASN A 328 10.66 7.75 -10.51
CA ASN A 328 10.85 6.42 -11.03
C ASN A 328 12.08 6.28 -11.94
N ILE A 329 13.17 6.93 -11.61
CA ILE A 329 14.45 6.81 -12.30
C ILE A 329 15.43 5.91 -11.53
N LYS A 330 16.14 5.01 -12.24
CA LYS A 330 17.06 4.04 -11.61
C LYS A 330 18.49 4.59 -11.47
N ASN A 331 18.89 5.51 -12.33
CA ASN A 331 20.22 6.13 -12.38
C ASN A 331 20.13 7.68 -12.42
N PRO A 332 19.65 8.30 -11.35
CA PRO A 332 19.37 9.74 -11.32
C PRO A 332 20.62 10.62 -11.55
N GLU A 333 21.80 10.10 -11.25
CA GLU A 333 23.08 10.80 -11.43
C GLU A 333 23.36 11.22 -12.87
N VAL A 334 22.73 10.56 -13.86
CA VAL A 334 22.92 10.93 -15.28
C VAL A 334 22.27 12.26 -15.63
N LEU A 335 21.29 12.71 -14.84
CA LEU A 335 20.60 13.97 -15.12
C LEU A 335 21.46 15.20 -14.87
N GLU A 336 22.52 15.11 -14.05
CA GLU A 336 23.46 16.22 -13.82
C GLU A 336 24.17 16.71 -15.10
N GLY A 337 24.35 15.84 -16.08
CA GLY A 337 25.00 16.17 -17.36
C GLY A 337 24.12 15.92 -18.58
N TYR A 338 22.80 15.70 -18.40
CA TYR A 338 21.90 15.28 -19.46
C TYR A 338 21.72 16.37 -20.53
N SER A 339 22.19 16.08 -21.76
CA SER A 339 22.08 16.95 -22.93
C SER A 339 21.05 16.48 -23.96
N GLY A 340 20.26 15.47 -23.63
CA GLY A 340 19.36 14.77 -24.56
C GLY A 340 18.14 15.58 -25.05
N ALA A 341 17.79 16.63 -24.31
CA ALA A 341 16.77 17.58 -24.73
C ALA A 341 17.43 18.96 -24.64
N ASP A 342 17.91 19.68 -25.53
CA ASP A 342 18.51 21.04 -25.49
C ASP A 342 18.23 21.88 -24.20
N VAL A 343 18.42 21.27 -23.03
CA VAL A 343 17.86 21.62 -21.75
C VAL A 343 18.94 21.52 -20.68
N GLU A 344 19.35 22.67 -20.12
CA GLU A 344 20.09 22.69 -18.85
C GLU A 344 19.11 22.44 -17.71
N PHE A 345 19.32 21.36 -16.94
CA PHE A 345 18.61 21.13 -15.68
C PHE A 345 19.00 22.23 -14.69
N ASP A 346 18.01 22.76 -13.99
CA ASP A 346 18.24 23.78 -12.97
C ASP A 346 18.99 23.14 -11.79
N LYS A 347 20.25 23.56 -11.63
CA LYS A 347 21.12 23.07 -10.54
C LYS A 347 20.67 23.48 -9.14
N SER A 348 19.61 24.30 -9.01
CA SER A 348 19.00 24.65 -7.73
C SER A 348 18.01 23.61 -7.22
N GLN A 349 17.59 22.64 -8.05
CA GLN A 349 16.98 21.39 -7.60
C GLN A 349 18.11 20.40 -7.30
N GLU A 350 18.73 20.56 -6.14
CA GLU A 350 19.78 19.66 -5.67
C GLU A 350 19.24 18.24 -5.43
N PHE A 351 20.13 17.24 -5.51
CA PHE A 351 19.91 15.82 -5.21
C PHE A 351 19.16 15.52 -3.88
N GLU A 352 18.99 16.53 -3.03
CA GLU A 352 18.15 16.43 -1.83
C GLU A 352 16.69 16.09 -2.15
N ASP A 353 16.16 16.51 -3.34
CA ASP A 353 14.75 16.26 -3.71
C ASP A 353 14.46 14.79 -4.11
N ILE A 354 15.47 14.02 -4.51
CA ILE A 354 15.29 12.58 -4.82
C ILE A 354 15.01 11.76 -3.54
N GLN A 355 15.49 12.23 -2.39
CA GLN A 355 15.18 11.61 -1.10
C GLN A 355 13.79 11.99 -0.58
N LEU A 356 13.15 13.00 -1.14
CA LEU A 356 11.87 13.55 -0.71
C LEU A 356 10.71 13.08 -1.60
N SER A 357 10.51 11.77 -1.74
CA SER A 357 9.30 11.22 -2.33
C SER A 357 8.25 10.96 -1.23
N LEU A 358 6.97 11.19 -1.52
CA LEU A 358 5.87 10.78 -0.64
C LEU A 358 5.97 9.29 -0.26
N HIS A 359 6.54 8.46 -1.13
CA HIS A 359 6.83 7.06 -0.83
C HIS A 359 7.82 6.84 0.32
N HIS A 360 8.67 7.81 0.63
CA HIS A 360 9.51 7.76 1.84
C HIS A 360 8.67 7.75 3.12
N TYR A 361 7.50 8.34 3.07
CA TYR A 361 6.53 8.41 4.18
C TYR A 361 5.36 7.43 4.02
N SER A 362 5.44 6.47 3.10
CA SER A 362 4.32 5.60 2.71
C SER A 362 3.62 4.91 3.90
N GLY A 363 4.37 4.48 4.92
CA GLY A 363 3.79 3.89 6.13
C GLY A 363 2.90 4.87 6.90
N LYS A 364 3.35 6.13 7.11
CA LYS A 364 2.55 7.16 7.79
C LYS A 364 1.38 7.63 6.92
N ILE A 365 1.58 7.76 5.62
CA ILE A 365 0.54 8.13 4.67
C ILE A 365 -0.57 7.07 4.67
N GLN A 366 -0.21 5.79 4.68
CA GLN A 366 -1.20 4.72 4.75
C GLN A 366 -2.00 4.76 6.06
N GLN A 367 -1.34 5.03 7.21
CA GLN A 367 -2.04 5.22 8.48
C GLN A 367 -3.02 6.40 8.42
N ILE A 368 -2.65 7.52 7.78
CA ILE A 368 -3.57 8.66 7.57
C ILE A 368 -4.79 8.22 6.76
N ILE A 369 -4.58 7.49 5.67
CA ILE A 369 -5.67 7.00 4.82
C ILE A 369 -6.57 6.03 5.60
N ASP A 370 -5.98 5.07 6.31
CA ASP A 370 -6.72 4.09 7.10
C ASP A 370 -7.58 4.76 8.18
N ILE A 371 -7.06 5.76 8.88
CA ILE A 371 -7.82 6.58 9.84
C ILE A 371 -8.98 7.31 9.16
N CYS A 372 -8.76 7.92 8.00
CA CYS A 372 -9.82 8.60 7.25
C CYS A 372 -10.95 7.64 6.85
N ILE A 373 -10.61 6.41 6.43
CA ILE A 373 -11.59 5.36 6.12
C ILE A 373 -12.38 4.97 7.38
N GLU A 374 -11.68 4.72 8.49
CA GLU A 374 -12.36 4.41 9.77
C GLU A 374 -13.27 5.56 10.26
N MET A 375 -12.88 6.82 10.03
CA MET A 375 -13.73 7.98 10.37
C MET A 375 -15.06 7.94 9.59
N ILE A 376 -15.05 7.53 8.31
CA ILE A 376 -16.27 7.33 7.52
C ILE A 376 -17.09 6.17 8.08
N GLU A 377 -16.46 5.00 8.29
CA GLU A 377 -17.13 3.79 8.78
C GLU A 377 -17.82 3.98 10.13
N LYS A 378 -17.18 4.75 11.02
CA LYS A 378 -17.74 5.10 12.34
C LYS A 378 -18.76 6.25 12.31
N GLY A 379 -18.94 6.90 11.15
CA GLY A 379 -19.83 8.06 11.00
C GLY A 379 -19.33 9.32 11.71
N TYR A 380 -18.00 9.47 11.88
CA TYR A 380 -17.38 10.66 12.49
C TYR A 380 -17.25 11.80 11.49
N ILE A 381 -17.33 11.48 10.21
CA ILE A 381 -17.32 12.44 9.09
C ILE A 381 -18.30 12.01 7.99
N ILE A 382 -18.67 12.95 7.13
CA ILE A 382 -19.49 12.72 5.94
C ILE A 382 -18.77 13.33 4.73
N GLY A 383 -18.60 12.55 3.68
CA GLY A 383 -17.99 13.01 2.43
C GLY A 383 -16.50 13.33 2.59
N THR A 384 -16.14 14.60 2.40
CA THR A 384 -14.76 15.11 2.47
C THR A 384 -14.51 16.00 3.69
N ALA A 385 -15.40 15.93 4.69
CA ALA A 385 -15.27 16.70 5.92
C ALA A 385 -14.22 16.08 6.86
N GLY A 386 -13.70 16.90 7.78
CA GLY A 386 -12.60 16.50 8.66
C GLY A 386 -11.26 16.38 7.92
N ASN A 387 -10.21 16.13 8.65
CA ASN A 387 -8.86 16.00 8.08
C ASN A 387 -7.89 15.39 9.11
N VAL A 388 -6.80 14.79 8.59
CA VAL A 388 -5.77 14.14 9.39
C VAL A 388 -4.41 14.66 8.95
N SER A 389 -3.50 14.84 9.90
CA SER A 389 -2.12 15.21 9.59
C SER A 389 -1.11 14.51 10.50
N ALA A 390 0.14 14.43 10.02
CA ALA A 390 1.26 13.93 10.80
C ALA A 390 2.53 14.75 10.57
N ARG A 391 3.24 15.06 11.64
CA ARG A 391 4.57 15.69 11.61
C ARG A 391 5.61 14.64 11.18
N VAL A 392 6.48 15.01 10.26
CA VAL A 392 7.59 14.19 9.76
C VAL A 392 8.87 15.02 9.72
N LYS A 393 10.01 14.36 9.59
CA LYS A 393 11.29 15.03 9.36
C LYS A 393 11.67 14.93 7.89
N LEU A 394 12.09 16.04 7.33
CA LEU A 394 12.78 16.08 6.04
C LEU A 394 14.20 15.52 6.19
N PRO A 395 14.86 15.12 5.09
CA PRO A 395 16.25 14.66 5.13
C PRO A 395 17.25 15.66 5.72
N ASN A 396 16.98 16.96 5.58
CA ASN A 396 17.76 18.03 6.19
C ASN A 396 17.51 18.23 7.69
N GLY A 397 16.59 17.43 8.29
CA GLY A 397 16.22 17.47 9.70
C GLY A 397 15.14 18.48 10.06
N GLU A 398 14.64 19.27 9.12
CA GLU A 398 13.52 20.21 9.33
C GLU A 398 12.19 19.49 9.50
N ASP A 399 11.25 20.11 10.21
CA ASP A 399 9.88 19.63 10.33
C ASP A 399 9.08 19.91 9.05
N ALA A 400 8.32 18.90 8.63
CA ALA A 400 7.31 19.01 7.60
C ALA A 400 6.05 18.23 8.02
N PHE A 401 4.95 18.42 7.31
CA PHE A 401 3.65 17.90 7.73
C PHE A 401 2.94 17.23 6.57
N LEU A 402 2.64 15.94 6.72
CA LEU A 402 1.72 15.24 5.84
C LEU A 402 0.30 15.65 6.20
N VAL A 403 -0.48 16.06 5.22
CA VAL A 403 -1.88 16.49 5.44
C VAL A 403 -2.80 15.88 4.39
N THR A 404 -4.03 15.59 4.77
CA THR A 404 -5.06 15.16 3.82
C THR A 404 -5.34 16.25 2.78
N PRO A 405 -5.67 15.86 1.53
CA PRO A 405 -6.00 16.81 0.47
C PRO A 405 -7.36 17.46 0.70
N SER A 406 -7.57 18.61 0.09
CA SER A 406 -8.87 19.27 0.04
C SER A 406 -9.78 18.62 -1.01
N SER A 407 -11.03 18.33 -0.62
CA SER A 407 -12.11 17.90 -1.53
C SER A 407 -11.88 16.58 -2.27
N VAL A 408 -11.07 15.68 -1.74
CA VAL A 408 -10.92 14.31 -2.21
C VAL A 408 -11.71 13.38 -1.29
N LYS A 409 -12.45 12.41 -1.85
CA LYS A 409 -13.14 11.41 -1.04
C LYS A 409 -12.11 10.44 -0.46
N TYR A 410 -12.23 10.12 0.80
CA TYR A 410 -11.25 9.32 1.53
C TYR A 410 -11.23 7.85 1.12
N ASP A 411 -12.34 7.31 0.64
CA ASP A 411 -12.44 5.96 0.07
C ASP A 411 -11.84 5.83 -1.35
N GLU A 412 -11.56 6.97 -2.00
CA GLU A 412 -10.90 7.05 -3.32
C GLU A 412 -9.44 7.55 -3.20
N MET A 413 -8.96 7.86 -1.98
CA MET A 413 -7.67 8.50 -1.73
C MET A 413 -6.51 7.48 -1.79
N ASP A 414 -5.44 7.83 -2.47
CA ASP A 414 -4.19 7.07 -2.51
C ASP A 414 -2.99 7.83 -1.91
N ILE A 415 -1.81 7.18 -1.90
CA ILE A 415 -0.59 7.74 -1.34
C ILE A 415 -0.23 9.09 -1.99
N GLU A 416 -0.48 9.24 -3.29
CA GLU A 416 -0.10 10.43 -4.06
C GLU A 416 -1.07 11.60 -3.86
N ASP A 417 -2.24 11.35 -3.26
CA ASP A 417 -3.19 12.40 -2.93
C ASP A 417 -2.82 13.16 -1.65
N ILE A 418 -2.04 12.54 -0.74
CA ILE A 418 -1.55 13.21 0.47
C ILE A 418 -0.56 14.32 0.08
N VAL A 419 -0.59 15.41 0.83
CA VAL A 419 0.23 16.59 0.55
C VAL A 419 1.24 16.78 1.67
N LEU A 420 2.51 16.94 1.34
CA LEU A 420 3.57 17.33 2.28
C LEU A 420 3.72 18.87 2.23
N ILE A 421 3.58 19.51 3.37
CA ILE A 421 3.71 20.98 3.52
C ILE A 421 4.83 21.34 4.49
N ASN A 422 5.39 22.55 4.35
CA ASN A 422 6.33 23.13 5.30
C ASN A 422 5.59 23.81 6.50
N GLY A 423 6.34 24.39 7.42
CA GLY A 423 5.79 25.09 8.59
C GLY A 423 4.98 26.35 8.26
N GLU A 424 5.13 26.93 7.10
CA GLU A 424 4.38 28.06 6.56
C GLU A 424 3.10 27.61 5.82
N GLY A 425 2.91 26.31 5.63
CA GLY A 425 1.78 25.70 4.95
C GLY A 425 1.91 25.72 3.40
N GLU A 426 3.12 25.92 2.88
CA GLU A 426 3.41 25.81 1.48
C GLU A 426 3.64 24.34 1.10
N THR A 427 3.18 23.95 -0.07
CA THR A 427 3.34 22.56 -0.55
C THR A 427 4.78 22.28 -0.94
N ILE A 428 5.39 21.28 -0.31
CA ILE A 428 6.70 20.73 -0.67
C ILE A 428 6.52 19.63 -1.71
N LEU A 429 5.58 18.67 -1.45
CA LEU A 429 5.26 17.54 -2.33
C LEU A 429 3.77 17.30 -2.36
N GLY A 430 3.27 16.78 -3.47
CA GLY A 430 1.87 16.36 -3.64
C GLY A 430 1.19 17.02 -4.84
N ARG A 431 0.32 16.26 -5.49
CA ARG A 431 -0.44 16.70 -6.69
C ARG A 431 -1.74 17.44 -6.35
N ARG A 432 -2.16 17.43 -5.09
CA ARG A 432 -3.41 18.01 -4.62
C ARG A 432 -3.19 19.29 -3.83
N ASN A 433 -4.25 20.05 -3.66
CA ASN A 433 -4.24 21.14 -2.70
C ASN A 433 -4.37 20.58 -1.27
N PRO A 434 -3.55 21.02 -0.30
CA PRO A 434 -3.70 20.61 1.08
C PRO A 434 -5.05 21.03 1.66
N THR A 435 -5.49 20.37 2.75
CA THR A 435 -6.71 20.73 3.45
C THR A 435 -6.81 22.24 3.70
N SER A 436 -8.00 22.80 3.58
CA SER A 436 -8.28 24.22 3.86
C SER A 436 -8.02 24.58 5.33
N GLU A 437 -7.98 23.58 6.22
CA GLU A 437 -7.78 23.76 7.67
C GLU A 437 -6.32 23.54 8.13
N LYS A 438 -5.37 23.48 7.19
CA LYS A 438 -3.94 23.33 7.50
C LYS A 438 -3.41 24.33 8.54
N ARG A 439 -3.99 25.56 8.59
CA ARG A 439 -3.59 26.58 9.58
C ARG A 439 -3.89 26.16 10.99
N LEU A 440 -5.03 25.50 11.22
CA LEU A 440 -5.41 24.94 12.51
C LEU A 440 -4.37 23.90 12.98
N HIS A 441 -4.00 22.98 12.11
CA HIS A 441 -2.99 21.96 12.41
C HIS A 441 -1.62 22.56 12.67
N LEU A 442 -1.17 23.47 11.81
CA LEU A 442 0.14 24.12 11.94
C LEU A 442 0.25 24.95 13.23
N ALA A 443 -0.80 25.67 13.62
CA ALA A 443 -0.81 26.44 14.86
C ALA A 443 -0.63 25.53 16.08
N ILE A 444 -1.29 24.37 16.12
CA ILE A 444 -1.12 23.38 17.19
C ILE A 444 0.29 22.80 17.18
N TYR A 445 0.81 22.41 16.01
CA TYR A 445 2.18 21.88 15.92
C TYR A 445 3.26 22.90 16.32
N ASN A 446 3.05 24.18 16.03
CA ASN A 446 4.01 25.23 16.38
C ASN A 446 4.03 25.52 17.87
N GLU A 447 2.87 25.41 18.56
CA GLU A 447 2.78 25.63 20.02
C GLU A 447 3.18 24.40 20.82
N ARG A 448 2.95 23.17 20.28
CA ARG A 448 3.10 21.89 20.98
C ARG A 448 4.07 20.98 20.24
N GLU A 449 5.33 20.97 20.67
CA GLU A 449 6.36 20.09 20.07
C GLU A 449 6.14 18.60 20.37
N ASP A 450 5.44 18.26 21.44
CA ASP A 450 5.07 16.91 21.82
C ASP A 450 4.02 16.29 20.89
N ILE A 451 3.19 17.12 20.23
CA ILE A 451 2.19 16.66 19.27
C ILE A 451 2.84 16.35 17.92
N LYS A 452 2.65 15.11 17.43
CA LYS A 452 3.16 14.62 16.15
C LYS A 452 2.05 14.22 15.18
N ALA A 453 0.79 14.11 15.65
CA ALA A 453 -0.35 13.76 14.82
C ALA A 453 -1.62 14.48 15.29
N ILE A 454 -2.49 14.80 14.33
CA ILE A 454 -3.77 15.47 14.59
C ILE A 454 -4.86 14.82 13.75
N VAL A 455 -5.99 14.54 14.40
CA VAL A 455 -7.24 14.07 13.77
C VAL A 455 -8.33 15.09 14.06
N HIS A 456 -8.86 15.70 13.01
CA HIS A 456 -10.01 16.60 13.11
C HIS A 456 -11.26 15.91 12.57
N SER A 457 -12.31 15.84 13.37
CA SER A 457 -13.56 15.18 13.02
C SER A 457 -14.80 16.03 13.31
N HIS A 458 -15.89 15.69 12.61
CA HIS A 458 -17.22 16.26 12.81
C HIS A 458 -18.18 15.25 13.47
N ALA A 459 -17.62 14.43 14.38
CA ALA A 459 -18.39 13.39 15.05
C ALA A 459 -19.61 13.96 15.79
N THR A 460 -20.70 13.22 15.75
CA THR A 460 -22.05 13.75 16.06
C THR A 460 -22.18 14.29 17.49
N TYR A 461 -21.71 13.55 18.47
CA TYR A 461 -21.86 13.97 19.89
C TYR A 461 -20.86 15.05 20.25
N SER A 462 -19.65 14.97 19.77
CA SER A 462 -18.64 16.03 19.92
C SER A 462 -19.14 17.35 19.33
N THR A 463 -19.70 17.31 18.13
CA THR A 463 -20.28 18.49 17.50
C THR A 463 -21.48 19.02 18.29
N ALA A 464 -22.35 18.15 18.80
CA ALA A 464 -23.49 18.57 19.62
C ALA A 464 -23.06 19.29 20.90
N LEU A 465 -22.04 18.76 21.62
CA LEU A 465 -21.50 19.42 22.81
C LEU A 465 -20.82 20.75 22.46
N SER A 466 -20.07 20.81 21.35
CA SER A 466 -19.44 22.05 20.88
C SER A 466 -20.46 23.17 20.61
N ILE A 467 -21.63 22.84 20.04
CA ILE A 467 -22.73 23.76 19.82
C ILE A 467 -23.32 24.22 21.17
N ALA A 468 -23.45 23.30 22.11
CA ALA A 468 -24.00 23.59 23.43
C ALA A 468 -22.99 24.30 24.36
N ARG A 469 -21.72 24.49 23.94
CA ARG A 469 -20.61 25.01 24.77
C ARG A 469 -20.38 24.18 26.04
N MET A 470 -20.48 22.87 25.90
CA MET A 470 -20.28 21.92 26.98
C MET A 470 -18.92 21.22 26.83
N SER A 471 -18.01 21.53 27.74
CA SER A 471 -16.72 20.85 27.86
C SER A 471 -16.89 19.43 28.41
N ILE A 472 -15.94 18.54 28.16
CA ILE A 472 -15.83 17.24 28.83
C ILE A 472 -14.86 17.40 29.99
N GLY A 473 -15.39 17.20 31.20
CA GLY A 473 -14.62 17.14 32.44
C GLY A 473 -14.52 15.70 32.97
N PRO A 474 -14.17 15.56 34.26
CA PRO A 474 -13.92 14.28 34.92
C PRO A 474 -15.24 13.55 35.25
N ILE A 475 -15.95 13.09 34.21
CA ILE A 475 -17.25 12.41 34.34
C ILE A 475 -17.16 10.89 34.23
N VAL A 476 -16.06 10.38 33.74
CA VAL A 476 -15.70 8.95 33.62
C VAL A 476 -14.22 8.84 33.98
N ASP A 477 -13.84 7.83 34.73
CA ASP A 477 -12.49 7.59 35.23
C ASP A 477 -11.42 7.35 34.15
N GLU A 478 -11.82 7.04 32.93
CA GLU A 478 -10.90 6.86 31.79
C GLU A 478 -10.67 8.15 30.98
N VAL A 479 -11.42 9.24 31.24
CA VAL A 479 -11.34 10.46 30.39
C VAL A 479 -10.06 11.26 30.67
N ILE A 480 -9.77 11.54 31.90
CA ILE A 480 -8.62 12.39 32.26
C ILE A 480 -7.28 11.74 31.88
N PRO A 481 -7.03 10.45 32.19
CA PRO A 481 -5.76 9.81 31.83
C PRO A 481 -5.45 9.79 30.34
N PHE A 482 -6.47 9.73 29.48
CA PHE A 482 -6.27 9.58 28.04
C PHE A 482 -6.33 10.89 27.26
N ILE A 483 -7.12 11.87 27.70
CA ILE A 483 -7.33 13.11 26.93
C ILE A 483 -6.99 14.38 27.73
N GLY A 484 -6.82 14.29 29.03
CA GLY A 484 -6.59 15.43 29.94
C GLY A 484 -7.84 16.27 30.19
N GLY A 485 -8.84 16.20 29.34
CA GLY A 485 -10.04 17.00 29.25
C GLY A 485 -10.28 17.54 27.87
N CYS A 486 -11.47 18.09 27.60
CA CYS A 486 -11.79 18.67 26.31
C CYS A 486 -12.61 19.94 26.47
N GLU A 487 -11.94 21.08 26.35
CA GLU A 487 -12.55 22.40 26.42
C GLU A 487 -13.18 22.82 25.09
N VAL A 488 -14.04 23.85 25.13
CA VAL A 488 -14.67 24.39 23.91
C VAL A 488 -13.97 25.70 23.52
N ALA A 489 -13.30 25.68 22.36
CA ALA A 489 -12.73 26.87 21.74
C ALA A 489 -13.84 27.84 21.28
N GLU A 490 -13.57 29.13 21.33
CA GLU A 490 -14.45 30.14 20.75
C GLU A 490 -14.63 29.89 19.22
N PHE A 491 -15.76 30.34 18.69
CA PHE A 491 -16.04 30.20 17.27
C PHE A 491 -15.03 31.02 16.44
N GLY A 492 -14.53 30.41 15.38
CA GLY A 492 -13.77 31.03 14.30
C GLY A 492 -14.19 30.43 12.97
N MET A 493 -14.06 31.18 11.89
CA MET A 493 -14.40 30.65 10.55
C MET A 493 -13.35 29.64 10.09
N ALA A 494 -13.78 28.51 9.55
CA ALA A 494 -12.90 27.45 9.05
C ALA A 494 -11.83 27.99 8.08
N GLY A 495 -10.57 27.56 8.24
CA GLY A 495 -9.45 27.98 7.41
C GLY A 495 -8.84 29.35 7.73
N THR A 496 -9.32 30.04 8.79
CA THR A 496 -8.76 31.33 9.24
C THR A 496 -7.77 31.17 10.37
N ASP A 497 -6.98 32.21 10.65
CA ASP A 497 -6.06 32.25 11.78
C ASP A 497 -6.85 32.32 13.12
N GLU A 498 -8.03 32.92 13.12
CA GLU A 498 -8.90 33.06 14.30
C GLU A 498 -9.29 31.69 14.89
N ILE A 499 -9.74 30.73 14.05
CA ILE A 499 -10.09 29.38 14.53
C ILE A 499 -8.87 28.66 15.08
N ALA A 500 -7.68 28.86 14.48
CA ALA A 500 -6.42 28.27 14.89
C ALA A 500 -5.96 28.79 16.26
N GLU A 501 -5.98 30.12 16.47
CA GLU A 501 -5.62 30.76 17.74
C GLU A 501 -6.58 30.35 18.87
N ASN A 502 -7.90 30.33 18.58
CA ASN A 502 -8.90 29.91 19.56
C ASN A 502 -8.74 28.45 19.95
N ALA A 503 -8.44 27.57 18.99
CA ALA A 503 -8.23 26.16 19.24
C ALA A 503 -6.97 25.91 20.11
N VAL A 504 -5.85 26.53 19.79
CA VAL A 504 -4.59 26.42 20.56
C VAL A 504 -4.81 26.88 22.00
N LYS A 505 -5.47 28.04 22.19
CA LYS A 505 -5.76 28.56 23.50
C LYS A 505 -6.63 27.64 24.37
N ALA A 506 -7.65 27.01 23.77
CA ALA A 506 -8.57 26.14 24.50
C ALA A 506 -7.99 24.72 24.67
N LEU A 507 -7.14 24.25 23.75
CA LEU A 507 -6.43 22.98 23.87
C LEU A 507 -5.52 22.95 25.10
N GLY A 508 -4.72 24.02 25.34
CA GLY A 508 -3.77 24.09 26.44
C GLY A 508 -2.87 22.86 26.48
N ASP A 509 -2.80 22.21 27.65
CA ASP A 509 -2.02 20.98 27.85
C ASP A 509 -2.76 19.69 27.53
N ASN A 510 -4.07 19.78 27.23
CA ASN A 510 -4.90 18.62 26.89
C ASN A 510 -4.53 18.03 25.50
N LEU A 511 -5.05 16.84 25.20
CA LEU A 511 -4.92 16.19 23.90
C LEU A 511 -6.16 16.38 23.00
N ALA A 512 -7.21 17.04 23.50
CA ALA A 512 -8.42 17.28 22.72
C ALA A 512 -9.02 18.66 22.96
N VAL A 513 -9.69 19.20 21.97
CA VAL A 513 -10.43 20.45 22.02
C VAL A 513 -11.67 20.38 21.11
N PHE A 514 -12.79 20.89 21.58
CA PHE A 514 -13.96 21.16 20.76
C PHE A 514 -13.84 22.51 20.06
N ILE A 515 -14.17 22.53 18.79
CA ILE A 515 -14.31 23.78 18.04
C ILE A 515 -15.79 24.16 18.00
N ALA A 516 -16.11 25.32 18.54
CA ALA A 516 -17.49 25.80 18.64
C ALA A 516 -18.25 25.72 17.30
N ASN A 517 -19.42 25.05 17.29
CA ASN A 517 -20.28 24.87 16.11
C ASN A 517 -19.61 24.14 14.93
N HIS A 518 -18.54 23.35 15.16
CA HIS A 518 -17.77 22.77 14.09
C HIS A 518 -17.53 21.24 14.33
N GLY A 519 -16.69 20.89 15.29
CA GLY A 519 -16.34 19.50 15.57
C GLY A 519 -15.33 19.39 16.70
N ASN A 520 -14.48 18.39 16.64
CA ASN A 520 -13.36 18.21 17.58
C ASN A 520 -12.01 18.13 16.86
N VAL A 521 -10.96 18.46 17.61
CA VAL A 521 -9.57 18.21 17.23
C VAL A 521 -8.96 17.33 18.31
N ALA A 522 -8.38 16.21 17.91
CA ALA A 522 -7.70 15.26 18.75
C ALA A 522 -6.21 15.18 18.35
N CYS A 523 -5.33 15.18 19.34
CA CYS A 523 -3.90 15.27 19.18
C CYS A 523 -3.20 14.06 19.79
N GLY A 524 -1.98 13.75 19.33
CA GLY A 524 -1.17 12.69 19.90
C GLY A 524 0.28 12.74 19.47
N ALA A 525 1.14 11.99 20.16
CA ALA A 525 2.54 11.76 19.79
C ALA A 525 2.66 10.80 18.59
N THR A 526 1.60 10.04 18.31
CA THR A 526 1.48 9.14 17.14
C THR A 526 0.11 9.28 16.49
N LEU A 527 -0.03 8.83 15.24
CA LEU A 527 -1.34 8.77 14.57
C LEU A 527 -2.33 7.87 15.32
N ASP A 528 -1.88 6.73 15.84
CA ASP A 528 -2.73 5.80 16.60
C ASP A 528 -3.23 6.44 17.90
N GLN A 529 -2.37 7.20 18.59
CA GLN A 529 -2.78 7.94 19.80
C GLN A 529 -3.80 9.03 19.45
N ALA A 530 -3.54 9.86 18.43
CA ALA A 530 -4.48 10.91 18.02
C ALA A 530 -5.85 10.32 17.60
N TRP A 531 -5.85 9.17 16.93
CA TRP A 531 -7.07 8.47 16.59
C TRP A 531 -7.79 7.89 17.80
N THR A 532 -7.06 7.28 18.73
CA THR A 532 -7.61 6.80 20.00
C THR A 532 -8.25 7.95 20.81
N VAL A 533 -7.55 9.08 20.93
CA VAL A 533 -8.08 10.30 21.57
C VAL A 533 -9.37 10.77 20.89
N CYS A 534 -9.43 10.80 19.56
CA CYS A 534 -10.64 11.16 18.82
C CYS A 534 -11.83 10.26 19.17
N GLN A 535 -11.60 8.95 19.28
CA GLN A 535 -12.63 7.98 19.66
C GLN A 535 -13.07 8.13 21.11
N GLN A 536 -12.14 8.37 22.04
CA GLN A 536 -12.42 8.60 23.46
C GLN A 536 -13.26 9.87 23.65
N VAL A 537 -12.93 10.95 22.94
CA VAL A 537 -13.69 12.21 22.96
C VAL A 537 -15.13 11.99 22.50
N GLU A 538 -15.36 11.30 21.41
CA GLU A 538 -16.72 11.04 20.92
C GLU A 538 -17.50 10.12 21.86
N MET A 539 -16.84 9.10 22.45
CA MET A 539 -17.45 8.22 23.45
C MET A 539 -17.84 9.01 24.69
N ALA A 540 -16.96 9.82 25.25
CA ALA A 540 -17.22 10.65 26.42
C ALA A 540 -18.33 11.67 26.14
N ALA A 541 -18.32 12.30 24.96
CA ALA A 541 -19.38 13.22 24.54
C ALA A 541 -20.73 12.51 24.44
N MET A 542 -20.78 11.30 23.90
CA MET A 542 -22.00 10.48 23.85
C MET A 542 -22.51 10.14 25.26
N ILE A 543 -21.62 9.74 26.17
CA ILE A 543 -21.97 9.42 27.56
C ILE A 543 -22.53 10.66 28.25
N GLN A 544 -21.83 11.79 28.16
CA GLN A 544 -22.27 13.05 28.74
C GLN A 544 -23.64 13.49 28.22
N TYR A 545 -23.84 13.45 26.92
CA TYR A 545 -25.14 13.76 26.31
C TYR A 545 -26.24 12.84 26.82
N LYS A 546 -26.03 11.53 26.83
CA LYS A 546 -27.03 10.56 27.32
C LYS A 546 -27.30 10.72 28.81
N ALA A 547 -26.28 10.95 29.63
CA ALA A 547 -26.42 11.20 31.06
C ALA A 547 -27.23 12.47 31.32
N SER A 548 -27.03 13.55 30.56
CA SER A 548 -27.79 14.80 30.70
C SER A 548 -29.29 14.62 30.47
N LEU A 549 -29.71 13.66 29.68
CA LEU A 549 -31.12 13.32 29.47
C LEU A 549 -31.72 12.54 30.64
N LEU A 550 -30.89 11.89 31.46
CA LEU A 550 -31.32 11.10 32.63
C LEU A 550 -31.40 11.91 33.89
N GLY A 551 -30.70 13.06 33.99
CA GLY A 551 -30.70 13.93 35.15
C GLY A 551 -29.41 14.71 35.34
N THR A 552 -29.04 14.97 36.58
CA THR A 552 -27.82 15.70 36.93
C THR A 552 -26.59 14.84 36.69
N ILE A 553 -25.60 15.41 35.99
CA ILE A 553 -24.29 14.76 35.78
C ILE A 553 -23.45 14.99 37.04
N TYR A 554 -22.85 13.94 37.55
CA TYR A 554 -21.92 14.00 38.69
C TYR A 554 -20.51 13.73 38.17
N ALA A 555 -19.58 14.61 38.50
CA ALA A 555 -18.14 14.39 38.30
C ALA A 555 -17.61 13.36 39.33
N ILE A 556 -16.47 12.75 39.03
CA ILE A 556 -15.70 11.99 40.02
C ILE A 556 -15.21 12.92 41.14
N SER A 557 -14.72 12.39 42.24
CA SER A 557 -14.24 13.24 43.36
C SER A 557 -12.96 14.02 42.97
N GLU A 558 -12.72 15.15 43.59
CA GLU A 558 -11.50 15.94 43.38
C GLU A 558 -10.21 15.11 43.62
N GLU A 559 -10.22 14.23 44.67
CA GLU A 559 -9.10 13.31 44.92
C GLU A 559 -8.86 12.33 43.80
N ALA A 560 -9.94 11.79 43.15
CA ALA A 560 -9.83 10.90 42.04
C ALA A 560 -9.33 11.65 40.78
N GLU A 561 -9.82 12.86 40.54
CA GLU A 561 -9.36 13.71 39.44
C GLU A 561 -7.87 14.05 39.55
N GLU A 562 -7.38 14.39 40.75
CA GLU A 562 -5.96 14.66 40.96
C GLU A 562 -5.10 13.44 40.67
N ALA A 563 -5.53 12.25 41.10
CA ALA A 563 -4.82 11.00 40.83
C ALA A 563 -4.80 10.67 39.34
N GLU A 564 -5.90 10.89 38.61
CA GLU A 564 -5.98 10.67 37.15
C GLU A 564 -5.12 11.67 36.37
N ARG A 565 -5.02 12.92 36.82
CA ARG A 565 -4.11 13.91 36.22
C ARG A 565 -2.64 13.53 36.39
N GLU A 566 -2.25 13.00 37.57
CA GLU A 566 -0.89 12.44 37.74
C GLU A 566 -0.61 11.30 36.76
N ILE A 567 -1.61 10.44 36.51
CA ILE A 567 -1.48 9.37 35.49
C ILE A 567 -1.36 9.98 34.10
N TYR A 568 -2.17 10.97 33.74
CA TYR A 568 -2.10 11.67 32.46
C TYR A 568 -0.71 12.27 32.21
N ASP A 569 -0.14 12.97 33.22
CA ASP A 569 1.18 13.57 33.10
C ASP A 569 2.27 12.52 32.90
N ILE A 570 2.18 11.37 33.59
CA ILE A 570 3.10 10.24 33.43
C ILE A 570 2.97 9.63 32.01
N MET A 571 1.75 9.39 31.54
CA MET A 571 1.51 8.83 30.20
C MET A 571 1.99 9.78 29.11
N LYS A 572 1.76 11.08 29.27
CA LYS A 572 2.24 12.12 28.35
C LYS A 572 3.77 12.14 28.27
N ASP A 573 4.47 12.08 29.41
CA ASP A 573 5.94 12.04 29.47
C ASP A 573 6.52 10.76 28.85
N MET A 574 5.80 9.65 28.92
CA MET A 574 6.20 8.35 28.32
C MET A 574 5.81 8.22 26.85
N ASN A 575 5.10 9.19 26.26
CA ASN A 575 4.49 9.14 24.92
C ASN A 575 3.58 7.89 24.71
N LEU A 576 2.83 7.52 25.73
CA LEU A 576 1.90 6.38 25.74
C LEU A 576 0.48 6.80 25.39
#